data_c01d72d93aa5ebc41c6e0445a9d1ff82
#
_entry.id   c01d72d93aa5ebc41c6e0445a9d1ff82
#
_cell.length_a   1.000
_cell.length_b   1.000
_cell.length_c   1.000
_cell.angle_alpha   90.00
_cell.angle_beta   90.00
_cell.angle_gamma   90.00
#
_symmetry.space_group_name_H-M   'P 1'
#
loop_
_entity.id
_entity.type
_entity.pdbx_description
1 polymer ?
#
loop_
_entity_poly.entity_id
_entity_poly.type
_entity_poly.pdbx_seq_one_letter_code
_entity_poly.pdbx_strand_id
1 'polypeptide(L)'
;LGGMLTNFSTVHKRLQRLKELEAMEQTGGFAGLTKKEILMRTREKDKLEKTLGGIRDMQRVPSAVWIVDTKKEQIAVGEARKLGIPVVAILDTNCDPDEVDYPIPGNDDAIRSAALLTRVVADATADGLMSRAGRSGGADGTDKPAAGVGVDEPLAEWEQELMGSGHPAPAGNAVELETAPPQPEPVVASNGVPQN
;
A
#
# COMPACT_ATOMS: atom_id res chain seq x y z
N LEU A 1 -1.66 10.58 -9.14
CA LEU A 1 -1.70 11.80 -9.95
C LEU A 1 -0.49 12.66 -9.63
N GLY A 2 0.28 13.08 -10.65
CA GLY A 2 1.37 14.03 -10.44
C GLY A 2 0.88 15.35 -9.88
N GLY A 3 1.67 15.96 -8.96
CA GLY A 3 1.30 17.18 -8.29
C GLY A 3 0.37 16.99 -7.07
N MET A 4 0.11 15.77 -6.65
CA MET A 4 -0.79 15.51 -5.52
C MET A 4 -0.26 16.09 -4.20
N LEU A 5 1.05 16.06 -4.01
CA LEU A 5 1.70 16.63 -2.84
C LEU A 5 2.20 18.06 -3.11
N THR A 6 2.91 18.27 -4.21
CA THR A 6 3.54 19.56 -4.54
C THR A 6 2.55 20.64 -4.94
N ASN A 7 1.42 20.29 -5.55
CA ASN A 7 0.33 21.21 -5.92
C ASN A 7 -0.97 20.87 -5.18
N PHE A 8 -0.85 20.65 -3.89
CA PHE A 8 -1.98 20.24 -3.05
C PHE A 8 -3.14 21.26 -3.07
N SER A 9 -2.86 22.56 -3.21
CA SER A 9 -3.90 23.60 -3.27
C SER A 9 -4.89 23.38 -4.43
N THR A 10 -4.38 22.94 -5.60
CA THR A 10 -5.22 22.62 -6.75
C THR A 10 -5.99 21.32 -6.53
N VAL A 11 -5.35 20.31 -5.94
CA VAL A 11 -6.00 19.04 -5.59
C VAL A 11 -7.11 19.28 -4.56
N HIS A 12 -6.85 20.09 -3.54
CA HIS A 12 -7.84 20.44 -2.51
C HIS A 12 -9.10 21.10 -3.08
N LYS A 13 -8.96 22.00 -4.07
CA LYS A 13 -10.12 22.56 -4.79
C LYS A 13 -10.94 21.47 -5.50
N ARG A 14 -10.29 20.45 -6.04
CA ARG A 14 -10.99 19.32 -6.65
C ARG A 14 -11.68 18.43 -5.62
N LEU A 15 -11.08 18.26 -4.43
CA LEU A 15 -11.72 17.56 -3.31
C LEU A 15 -12.94 18.32 -2.79
N GLN A 16 -12.86 19.63 -2.69
CA GLN A 16 -14.04 20.46 -2.34
C GLN A 16 -15.16 20.28 -3.36
N ARG A 17 -14.80 20.29 -4.65
CA ARG A 17 -15.77 20.05 -5.74
C ARG A 17 -16.42 18.66 -5.65
N LEU A 18 -15.66 17.62 -5.29
CA LEU A 18 -16.21 16.30 -5.06
C LEU A 18 -17.23 16.31 -3.93
N LYS A 19 -16.88 16.92 -2.78
CA LYS A 19 -17.80 17.06 -1.63
C LYS A 19 -19.07 17.83 -1.96
N GLU A 20 -18.96 18.91 -2.77
CA GLU A 20 -20.13 19.65 -3.26
C GLU A 20 -21.08 18.78 -4.09
N LEU A 21 -20.52 17.99 -5.01
CA LEU A 21 -21.33 17.10 -5.87
C LEU A 21 -22.00 16.00 -5.05
N GLU A 22 -21.31 15.45 -4.06
CA GLU A 22 -21.89 14.46 -3.12
C GLU A 22 -23.02 15.07 -2.28
N ALA A 23 -22.79 16.29 -1.75
CA ALA A 23 -23.80 17.00 -0.98
C ALA A 23 -25.05 17.32 -1.83
N MET A 24 -24.85 17.74 -3.10
CA MET A 24 -25.97 17.97 -4.03
C MET A 24 -26.77 16.71 -4.28
N GLU A 25 -26.14 15.57 -4.39
CA GLU A 25 -26.81 14.28 -4.58
C GLU A 25 -27.65 13.88 -3.36
N GLN A 26 -27.08 14.04 -2.16
CA GLN A 26 -27.73 13.69 -0.90
C GLN A 26 -28.89 14.64 -0.55
N THR A 27 -28.78 15.92 -0.83
CA THR A 27 -29.79 16.94 -0.48
C THR A 27 -30.85 17.09 -1.55
N GLY A 28 -30.84 16.28 -2.62
CA GLY A 28 -31.78 16.44 -3.73
C GLY A 28 -31.53 17.69 -4.57
N GLY A 29 -30.33 18.28 -4.49
CA GLY A 29 -29.94 19.48 -5.23
C GLY A 29 -29.94 19.34 -6.76
N PHE A 30 -30.31 18.16 -7.27
CA PHE A 30 -30.61 17.92 -8.69
C PHE A 30 -32.07 18.26 -9.07
N ALA A 31 -32.93 18.61 -8.09
CA ALA A 31 -34.29 19.03 -8.36
C ALA A 31 -34.28 20.35 -9.18
N GLY A 32 -34.89 20.33 -10.35
CA GLY A 32 -34.93 21.46 -11.28
C GLY A 32 -33.85 21.47 -12.36
N LEU A 33 -32.90 20.53 -12.35
CA LEU A 33 -31.92 20.37 -13.41
C LEU A 33 -32.46 19.47 -14.53
N THR A 34 -31.96 19.71 -15.76
CA THR A 34 -32.29 18.83 -16.90
C THR A 34 -31.60 17.46 -16.72
N LYS A 35 -32.17 16.40 -17.31
CA LYS A 35 -31.57 15.05 -17.28
C LYS A 35 -30.13 15.04 -17.79
N LYS A 36 -29.81 15.89 -18.78
CA LYS A 36 -28.46 16.03 -19.32
C LYS A 36 -27.48 16.61 -18.29
N GLU A 37 -27.89 17.64 -17.58
CA GLU A 37 -27.06 18.26 -16.54
C GLU A 37 -26.80 17.32 -15.37
N ILE A 38 -27.83 16.60 -14.94
CA ILE A 38 -27.70 15.56 -13.91
C ILE A 38 -26.66 14.52 -14.34
N LEU A 39 -26.79 13.99 -15.54
CA LEU A 39 -25.86 13.00 -16.07
C LEU A 39 -24.42 13.52 -16.15
N MET A 40 -24.23 14.78 -16.55
CA MET A 40 -22.89 15.39 -16.62
C MET A 40 -22.26 15.52 -15.21
N ARG A 41 -23.03 15.95 -14.22
CA ARG A 41 -22.56 16.10 -12.83
C ARG A 41 -22.27 14.75 -12.18
N THR A 42 -23.09 13.75 -12.41
CA THR A 42 -22.85 12.37 -11.95
C THR A 42 -21.55 11.82 -12.55
N ARG A 43 -21.34 11.97 -13.83
CA ARG A 43 -20.07 11.56 -14.48
C ARG A 43 -18.86 12.31 -13.95
N GLU A 44 -18.99 13.60 -13.66
CA GLU A 44 -17.92 14.39 -13.03
C GLU A 44 -17.62 13.86 -11.64
N LYS A 45 -18.64 13.58 -10.82
CA LYS A 45 -18.51 12.98 -9.49
C LYS A 45 -17.78 11.64 -9.56
N ASP A 46 -18.27 10.71 -10.39
CA ASP A 46 -17.70 9.37 -10.53
C ASP A 46 -16.23 9.42 -10.95
N LYS A 47 -15.86 10.34 -11.84
CA LYS A 47 -14.48 10.56 -12.25
C LYS A 47 -13.61 11.07 -11.10
N LEU A 48 -14.10 12.04 -10.33
CA LEU A 48 -13.36 12.59 -9.17
C LEU A 48 -13.26 11.55 -8.06
N GLU A 49 -14.31 10.81 -7.79
CA GLU A 49 -14.33 9.76 -6.78
C GLU A 49 -13.34 8.63 -7.11
N LYS A 50 -13.31 8.19 -8.37
CA LYS A 50 -12.36 7.18 -8.84
C LYS A 50 -10.90 7.64 -8.70
N THR A 51 -10.61 8.92 -8.87
CA THR A 51 -9.23 9.44 -8.89
C THR A 51 -8.77 10.00 -7.57
N LEU A 52 -9.67 10.58 -6.77
CA LEU A 52 -9.36 11.32 -5.54
C LEU A 52 -10.13 10.82 -4.31
N GLY A 53 -11.03 9.84 -4.46
CA GLY A 53 -11.88 9.34 -3.37
C GLY A 53 -11.08 8.86 -2.14
N GLY A 54 -9.91 8.27 -2.36
CA GLY A 54 -9.05 7.78 -1.28
C GLY A 54 -8.47 8.88 -0.38
N ILE A 55 -8.40 10.13 -0.88
CA ILE A 55 -7.86 11.28 -0.14
C ILE A 55 -8.95 12.31 0.19
N ARG A 56 -10.22 11.93 0.13
CA ARG A 56 -11.40 12.80 0.32
C ARG A 56 -11.30 13.70 1.55
N ASP A 57 -10.84 13.16 2.66
CA ASP A 57 -10.80 13.86 3.95
C ASP A 57 -9.46 14.53 4.24
N MET A 58 -8.53 14.48 3.32
CA MET A 58 -7.22 15.09 3.48
C MET A 58 -7.32 16.61 3.38
N GLN A 59 -6.96 17.31 4.46
CA GLN A 59 -7.01 18.76 4.55
C GLN A 59 -5.67 19.44 4.34
N ARG A 60 -4.57 18.70 4.52
CA ARG A 60 -3.21 19.20 4.43
C ARG A 60 -2.28 18.11 3.88
N VAL A 61 -1.11 18.54 3.45
CA VAL A 61 -0.04 17.63 3.05
C VAL A 61 0.36 16.73 4.24
N PRO A 62 0.54 15.42 4.05
CA PRO A 62 0.85 14.49 5.13
C PRO A 62 2.25 14.73 5.70
N SER A 63 2.46 14.33 6.96
CA SER A 63 3.75 14.45 7.64
C SER A 63 4.71 13.30 7.32
N ALA A 64 4.21 12.21 6.78
CA ALA A 64 4.99 11.06 6.28
C ALA A 64 4.18 10.35 5.19
N VAL A 65 4.85 9.61 4.33
CA VAL A 65 4.24 8.83 3.25
C VAL A 65 4.68 7.37 3.36
N TRP A 66 3.73 6.44 3.30
CA TRP A 66 3.95 5.02 3.17
C TRP A 66 3.80 4.58 1.72
N ILE A 67 4.80 3.92 1.14
CA ILE A 67 4.83 3.49 -0.26
C ILE A 67 5.15 2.00 -0.31
N VAL A 68 4.35 1.24 -1.06
CA VAL A 68 4.53 -0.21 -1.22
C VAL A 68 5.51 -0.52 -2.35
N ASP A 69 5.41 0.19 -3.49
CA ASP A 69 6.26 0.00 -4.66
C ASP A 69 6.82 1.35 -5.13
N THR A 70 8.09 1.60 -4.86
CA THR A 70 8.74 2.87 -5.21
C THR A 70 8.92 3.06 -6.70
N LYS A 71 9.02 1.97 -7.48
CA LYS A 71 9.15 2.05 -8.94
C LYS A 71 7.85 2.50 -9.61
N LYS A 72 6.71 1.95 -9.16
CA LYS A 72 5.39 2.36 -9.68
C LYS A 72 5.01 3.76 -9.21
N GLU A 73 5.37 4.10 -7.97
CA GLU A 73 4.99 5.38 -7.34
C GLU A 73 6.14 6.40 -7.32
N GLN A 74 7.04 6.33 -8.30
CA GLN A 74 8.21 7.22 -8.43
C GLN A 74 7.85 8.72 -8.38
N ILE A 75 6.68 9.08 -8.90
CA ILE A 75 6.21 10.48 -8.85
C ILE A 75 5.96 10.90 -7.40
N ALA A 76 5.32 10.05 -6.59
CA ALA A 76 5.04 10.32 -5.19
C ALA A 76 6.33 10.42 -4.37
N VAL A 77 7.30 9.53 -4.61
CA VAL A 77 8.63 9.57 -3.98
C VAL A 77 9.32 10.91 -4.32
N GLY A 78 9.36 11.28 -5.60
CA GLY A 78 9.98 12.53 -6.04
C GLY A 78 9.31 13.78 -5.49
N GLU A 79 7.98 13.78 -5.33
CA GLU A 79 7.24 14.89 -4.72
C GLU A 79 7.47 14.97 -3.20
N ALA A 80 7.47 13.84 -2.49
CA ALA A 80 7.74 13.79 -1.06
C ALA A 80 9.15 14.32 -0.76
N ARG A 81 10.17 13.88 -1.51
CA ARG A 81 11.55 14.38 -1.38
C ARG A 81 11.65 15.90 -1.59
N LYS A 82 10.96 16.44 -2.61
CA LYS A 82 10.94 17.90 -2.86
C LYS A 82 10.34 18.69 -1.70
N LEU A 83 9.39 18.12 -0.98
CA LEU A 83 8.73 18.74 0.16
C LEU A 83 9.40 18.42 1.50
N GLY A 84 10.44 17.58 1.52
CA GLY A 84 11.09 17.13 2.74
C GLY A 84 10.18 16.26 3.62
N ILE A 85 9.24 15.52 3.00
CA ILE A 85 8.34 14.61 3.70
C ILE A 85 9.03 13.25 3.80
N PRO A 86 9.17 12.68 5.01
CA PRO A 86 9.76 11.36 5.20
C PRO A 86 9.01 10.28 4.43
N VAL A 87 9.75 9.44 3.70
CA VAL A 87 9.23 8.32 2.94
C VAL A 87 9.59 7.02 3.63
N VAL A 88 8.58 6.25 4.01
CA VAL A 88 8.71 4.87 4.48
C VAL A 88 8.27 3.96 3.36
N ALA A 89 9.08 3.01 2.92
CA ALA A 89 8.71 2.18 1.78
C ALA A 89 9.20 0.73 1.90
N ILE A 90 8.45 -0.17 1.27
CA ILE A 90 8.93 -1.53 1.00
C ILE A 90 9.91 -1.44 -0.18
N LEU A 91 11.07 -2.07 -0.01
CA LEU A 91 12.07 -2.16 -1.06
C LEU A 91 12.31 -3.61 -1.45
N ASP A 92 12.03 -3.92 -2.68
CA ASP A 92 12.42 -5.16 -3.34
C ASP A 92 13.75 -4.97 -4.09
N THR A 93 14.25 -6.02 -4.72
CA THR A 93 15.54 -6.08 -5.42
C THR A 93 15.69 -5.09 -6.59
N ASN A 94 14.60 -4.58 -7.13
CA ASN A 94 14.54 -3.62 -8.23
C ASN A 94 14.50 -2.15 -7.78
N CYS A 95 14.47 -1.89 -6.46
CA CYS A 95 14.30 -0.57 -5.88
C CYS A 95 15.64 0.01 -5.40
N ASP A 96 15.74 1.35 -5.42
CA ASP A 96 16.92 2.07 -4.92
C ASP A 96 16.69 2.50 -3.46
N PRO A 97 17.51 2.02 -2.50
CA PRO A 97 17.38 2.41 -1.09
C PRO A 97 17.69 3.89 -0.82
N ASP A 98 18.48 4.55 -1.68
CA ASP A 98 18.85 5.96 -1.50
C ASP A 98 17.68 6.93 -1.84
N GLU A 99 16.61 6.41 -2.41
CA GLU A 99 15.41 7.21 -2.71
C GLU A 99 14.46 7.38 -1.52
N VAL A 100 14.63 6.62 -0.43
CA VAL A 100 13.71 6.59 0.72
C VAL A 100 14.43 6.82 2.03
N ASP A 101 13.73 7.38 3.03
CA ASP A 101 14.31 7.66 4.33
C ASP A 101 14.28 6.43 5.25
N TYR A 102 13.26 5.61 5.15
CA TYR A 102 13.05 4.41 5.98
C TYR A 102 12.78 3.20 5.09
N PRO A 103 13.84 2.52 4.63
CA PRO A 103 13.69 1.33 3.78
C PRO A 103 13.29 0.11 4.61
N ILE A 104 12.27 -0.61 4.18
CA ILE A 104 11.84 -1.88 4.75
C ILE A 104 12.05 -2.96 3.69
N PRO A 105 13.02 -3.87 3.86
CA PRO A 105 13.25 -4.93 2.88
C PRO A 105 12.06 -5.88 2.85
N GLY A 106 11.52 -6.14 1.65
CA GLY A 106 10.37 -7.02 1.50
C GLY A 106 9.94 -7.15 0.05
N ASN A 107 9.10 -8.14 -0.22
CA ASN A 107 8.51 -8.35 -1.54
C ASN A 107 7.28 -7.43 -1.70
N ASP A 108 7.28 -6.58 -2.72
CA ASP A 108 6.24 -5.61 -3.01
C ASP A 108 5.13 -6.16 -3.95
N ASP A 109 5.39 -7.25 -4.67
CA ASP A 109 4.43 -7.89 -5.57
C ASP A 109 3.50 -8.88 -4.85
N ALA A 110 3.93 -9.45 -3.72
CA ALA A 110 3.14 -10.43 -2.98
C ALA A 110 2.10 -9.77 -2.08
N ILE A 111 0.81 -10.01 -2.37
CA ILE A 111 -0.33 -9.46 -1.58
C ILE A 111 -0.17 -9.73 -0.09
N ARG A 112 0.30 -10.92 0.30
CA ARG A 112 0.50 -11.29 1.73
C ARG A 112 1.62 -10.48 2.38
N SER A 113 2.72 -10.26 1.68
CA SER A 113 3.84 -9.44 2.16
C SER A 113 3.41 -7.99 2.35
N ALA A 114 2.81 -7.39 1.32
CA ALA A 114 2.32 -6.02 1.38
C ALA A 114 1.27 -5.84 2.49
N ALA A 115 0.34 -6.78 2.65
CA ALA A 115 -0.68 -6.73 3.69
C ALA A 115 -0.08 -6.81 5.10
N LEU A 116 0.88 -7.73 5.34
CA LEU A 116 1.55 -7.87 6.63
C LEU A 116 2.32 -6.61 7.00
N LEU A 117 3.18 -6.11 6.11
CA LEU A 117 4.00 -4.93 6.37
C LEU A 117 3.14 -3.68 6.56
N THR A 118 2.08 -3.51 5.75
CA THR A 118 1.14 -2.39 5.91
C THR A 118 0.43 -2.45 7.26
N ARG A 119 0.05 -3.64 7.73
CA ARG A 119 -0.55 -3.80 9.07
C ARG A 119 0.40 -3.38 10.17
N VAL A 120 1.66 -3.84 10.14
CA VAL A 120 2.67 -3.47 11.14
C VAL A 120 2.88 -1.95 11.18
N VAL A 121 2.96 -1.30 10.01
CA VAL A 121 3.10 0.16 9.92
C VAL A 121 1.85 0.88 10.45
N ALA A 122 0.65 0.34 10.19
CA ALA A 122 -0.60 0.89 10.70
C ALA A 122 -0.66 0.79 12.23
N ASP A 123 -0.30 -0.35 12.81
CA ASP A 123 -0.27 -0.58 14.25
C ASP A 123 0.74 0.34 14.92
N ALA A 124 1.97 0.45 14.41
CA ALA A 124 2.98 1.39 14.90
C ALA A 124 2.52 2.86 14.82
N THR A 125 1.76 3.22 13.78
CA THR A 125 1.18 4.57 13.65
C THR A 125 0.11 4.81 14.70
N ALA A 126 -0.75 3.82 14.99
CA ALA A 126 -1.77 3.90 16.03
C ALA A 126 -1.13 4.09 17.41
N ASP A 127 -0.10 3.31 17.74
CA ASP A 127 0.66 3.39 19.00
C ASP A 127 1.32 4.77 19.15
N GLY A 128 1.93 5.29 18.08
CA GLY A 128 2.50 6.63 18.06
C GLY A 128 1.46 7.73 18.32
N LEU A 129 0.26 7.60 17.77
CA LEU A 129 -0.85 8.53 18.01
C LEU A 129 -1.36 8.45 19.46
N MET A 130 -1.50 7.25 20.02
CA MET A 130 -1.89 7.05 21.43
C MET A 130 -0.86 7.64 22.38
N SER A 131 0.42 7.38 22.16
CA SER A 131 1.52 7.94 22.96
C SER A 131 1.54 9.46 22.91
N ARG A 132 1.25 10.06 21.76
CA ARG A 132 1.14 11.51 21.59
C ARG A 132 -0.08 12.06 22.35
N ALA A 133 -1.23 11.41 22.28
CA ALA A 133 -2.45 11.81 22.99
C ALA A 133 -2.25 11.75 24.50
N GLY A 134 -1.57 10.71 25.02
CA GLY A 134 -1.23 10.59 26.42
C GLY A 134 -0.29 11.71 26.94
N ARG A 135 0.64 12.17 26.08
CA ARG A 135 1.54 13.30 26.44
C ARG A 135 0.84 14.66 26.43
N SER A 136 -0.18 14.85 25.61
CA SER A 136 -0.93 16.12 25.57
C SER A 136 -1.95 16.28 26.71
N GLY A 137 -2.29 15.18 27.41
CA GLY A 137 -3.19 15.19 28.59
C GLY A 137 -2.50 15.39 29.92
N GLY A 138 -1.18 15.43 29.97
CA GLY A 138 -0.37 15.54 31.19
C GLY A 138 0.61 16.71 31.11
N ALA A 139 0.11 17.92 31.20
CA ALA A 139 0.96 19.08 31.52
C ALA A 139 1.15 19.14 33.03
N ASP A 140 1.96 18.25 33.59
CA ASP A 140 2.71 18.52 34.82
C ASP A 140 4.04 17.75 34.76
N GLY A 141 5.13 18.50 34.97
CA GLY A 141 6.48 18.06 34.71
C GLY A 141 6.95 16.95 35.62
N THR A 142 7.53 15.94 35.02
CA THR A 142 8.78 15.31 35.51
C THR A 142 9.38 14.48 34.39
N ASP A 143 10.53 14.91 33.95
CA ASP A 143 11.47 14.17 33.12
C ASP A 143 11.83 12.84 33.79
N LYS A 144 11.38 11.69 33.18
CA LYS A 144 11.95 10.39 33.46
C LYS A 144 12.35 9.76 32.13
N PRO A 145 13.62 9.37 31.96
CA PRO A 145 14.05 8.65 30.76
C PRO A 145 13.28 7.32 30.67
N ALA A 146 12.77 7.05 29.48
CA ALA A 146 12.06 5.80 29.18
C ALA A 146 13.01 4.62 29.44
N ALA A 147 12.73 3.88 30.49
CA ALA A 147 13.26 2.54 30.71
C ALA A 147 12.75 1.63 29.60
N GLY A 148 13.64 0.75 29.14
CA GLY A 148 13.38 -0.15 28.00
C GLY A 148 12.08 -0.93 28.14
N VAL A 149 11.43 -1.10 27.03
CA VAL A 149 10.25 -1.94 26.85
C VAL A 149 10.65 -3.37 27.21
N GLY A 150 10.24 -3.83 28.39
CA GLY A 150 10.38 -5.21 28.79
C GLY A 150 9.47 -6.06 27.91
N VAL A 151 10.04 -7.13 27.39
CA VAL A 151 9.39 -8.16 26.61
C VAL A 151 8.53 -8.99 27.54
N ASP A 152 7.30 -8.56 27.84
CA ASP A 152 6.30 -9.34 28.59
C ASP A 152 4.87 -8.97 28.10
N GLU A 153 4.67 -8.94 26.76
CA GLU A 153 3.32 -9.02 26.21
C GLU A 153 3.00 -10.48 25.91
N PRO A 154 1.82 -10.97 26.31
CA PRO A 154 1.39 -12.31 25.94
C PRO A 154 1.31 -12.39 24.43
N LEU A 155 2.02 -13.37 23.85
CA LEU A 155 2.03 -13.68 22.43
C LEU A 155 0.59 -13.73 21.89
N ALA A 156 0.36 -13.07 20.77
CA ALA A 156 -0.94 -13.11 20.10
C ALA A 156 -1.32 -14.55 19.73
N GLU A 157 -2.63 -14.87 19.73
CA GLU A 157 -3.12 -16.25 19.53
C GLU A 157 -2.52 -16.94 18.31
N TRP A 158 -2.29 -16.20 17.22
CA TRP A 158 -1.67 -16.72 16.01
C TRP A 158 -0.16 -17.04 16.16
N GLU A 159 0.56 -16.35 17.05
CA GLU A 159 1.96 -16.65 17.39
C GLU A 159 2.05 -17.89 18.27
N GLN A 160 1.07 -18.10 19.15
CA GLN A 160 0.96 -19.31 19.96
C GLN A 160 0.64 -20.53 19.09
N GLU A 161 -0.22 -20.38 18.08
CA GLU A 161 -0.48 -21.44 17.09
C GLU A 161 0.77 -21.79 16.25
N LEU A 162 1.58 -20.79 15.88
CA LEU A 162 2.80 -21.02 15.11
C LEU A 162 3.87 -21.77 15.91
N MET A 163 3.98 -21.49 17.21
CA MET A 163 4.92 -22.18 18.10
C MET A 163 4.35 -23.52 18.65
N GLY A 164 3.03 -23.66 18.73
CA GLY A 164 2.37 -24.88 19.21
C GLY A 164 2.19 -25.97 18.17
N SER A 165 2.25 -25.64 16.87
CA SER A 165 2.22 -26.62 15.79
C SER A 165 3.62 -27.19 15.52
N GLY A 166 4.19 -27.87 16.51
CA GLY A 166 5.29 -28.81 16.30
C GLY A 166 4.82 -29.89 15.35
N HIS A 167 4.98 -29.67 14.06
CA HIS A 167 4.78 -30.71 13.05
C HIS A 167 5.78 -31.83 13.38
N PRO A 168 5.33 -33.06 13.70
CA PRO A 168 6.23 -34.18 13.71
C PRO A 168 6.77 -34.35 12.29
N ALA A 169 8.08 -34.39 12.14
CA ALA A 169 8.72 -34.68 10.88
C ALA A 169 8.07 -35.91 10.24
N PRO A 170 7.65 -35.88 8.96
CA PRO A 170 7.13 -37.06 8.29
C PRO A 170 8.26 -38.08 8.21
N ALA A 171 8.03 -39.24 8.82
CA ALA A 171 8.86 -40.41 8.69
C ALA A 171 9.05 -40.73 7.19
N GLY A 172 10.30 -40.95 6.78
CA GLY A 172 10.67 -41.13 5.39
C GLY A 172 9.88 -42.23 4.72
N ASN A 173 9.15 -41.89 3.69
CA ASN A 173 8.76 -42.82 2.63
C ASN A 173 9.78 -42.67 1.51
N ALA A 174 10.55 -43.73 1.31
CA ALA A 174 11.36 -43.90 0.13
C ALA A 174 10.44 -43.87 -1.09
N VAL A 175 10.54 -42.82 -1.88
CA VAL A 175 9.86 -42.74 -3.19
C VAL A 175 10.73 -43.50 -4.17
N GLU A 176 10.22 -44.69 -4.61
CA GLU A 176 10.73 -45.41 -5.76
C GLU A 176 10.82 -44.44 -6.97
N LEU A 177 12.00 -44.45 -7.58
CA LEU A 177 12.26 -43.78 -8.85
C LEU A 177 11.44 -44.47 -9.94
N GLU A 178 10.30 -43.97 -10.26
CA GLU A 178 9.53 -44.34 -11.44
C GLU A 178 10.18 -43.64 -12.65
N THR A 179 10.73 -44.45 -13.52
CA THR A 179 11.41 -44.07 -14.76
C THR A 179 10.47 -43.32 -15.69
N ALA A 180 10.84 -42.11 -16.04
CA ALA A 180 10.14 -41.30 -17.02
C ALA A 180 10.09 -42.02 -18.40
N PRO A 181 8.96 -41.87 -19.15
CA PRO A 181 8.86 -42.41 -20.50
C PRO A 181 9.78 -41.66 -21.47
N PRO A 182 10.30 -42.34 -22.52
CA PRO A 182 11.25 -41.76 -23.48
C PRO A 182 10.58 -40.65 -24.29
N GLN A 183 11.30 -39.56 -24.44
CA GLN A 183 10.89 -38.44 -25.31
C GLN A 183 10.95 -38.84 -26.79
N PRO A 184 10.01 -38.41 -27.66
CA PRO A 184 10.10 -38.67 -29.09
C PRO A 184 11.23 -37.85 -29.72
N GLU A 185 12.01 -38.50 -30.57
CA GLU A 185 13.11 -37.91 -31.34
C GLU A 185 12.59 -36.78 -32.29
N PRO A 186 13.40 -35.74 -32.55
CA PRO A 186 13.01 -34.67 -33.46
C PRO A 186 13.04 -35.22 -34.91
N VAL A 187 11.91 -35.12 -35.61
CA VAL A 187 11.77 -35.41 -37.04
C VAL A 187 12.54 -34.34 -37.83
N VAL A 188 13.65 -34.77 -38.44
CA VAL A 188 14.40 -33.92 -39.38
C VAL A 188 13.59 -33.81 -40.66
N ALA A 189 12.99 -32.66 -40.92
CA ALA A 189 12.35 -32.34 -42.19
C ALA A 189 13.43 -32.09 -43.25
N SER A 190 13.58 -33.03 -44.20
CA SER A 190 14.39 -32.87 -45.39
C SER A 190 13.68 -31.88 -46.37
N ASN A 191 14.21 -30.69 -46.46
CA ASN A 191 13.83 -29.74 -47.53
C ASN A 191 14.42 -30.19 -48.85
N GLY A 192 13.59 -30.83 -49.69
CA GLY A 192 13.83 -31.03 -51.12
C GLY A 192 13.66 -29.73 -51.86
N VAL A 193 14.73 -29.25 -52.48
CA VAL A 193 14.73 -28.13 -53.43
C VAL A 193 14.28 -28.72 -54.81
N PRO A 194 13.27 -28.20 -55.48
CA PRO A 194 13.10 -28.46 -56.90
C PRO A 194 13.89 -27.42 -57.71
N GLN A 195 14.81 -27.92 -58.53
CA GLN A 195 15.32 -27.20 -59.71
C GLN A 195 14.27 -27.26 -60.84
N ASN A 196 13.82 -26.11 -61.28
CA ASN A 196 13.73 -25.68 -62.70
C ASN A 196 13.33 -24.20 -62.72
#